data_4bdb6e6b752d6975ad2709891f341be9
#
_entry.id   4bdb6e6b752d6975ad2709891f341be9
#
_cell.length_a   1.000
_cell.length_b   1.000
_cell.length_c   1.000
_cell.angle_alpha   90.00
_cell.angle_beta   90.00
_cell.angle_gamma   90.00
#
_symmetry.space_group_name_H-M   'P 1'
#
loop_
_entity.id
_entity.type
_entity.pdbx_description
1 polymer ?
#
loop_
_entity_poly.entity_id
_entity_poly.type
_entity_poly.pdbx_seq_one_letter_code
_entity_poly.pdbx_strand_id
1 'polypeptide(L)'
;AIDSSALGGMYAGAIRLVGTEAGVGVKLAGDMAASAGDIQIDANGQLSMARTAASRDLQLKAENIELNADTFAGRNAVVDASGQTLVKESLAATQQLTVNGGELLNQGVIEAGVRADGSLNNTATLSLQTNTVTNPGTITSHGNLNSDVQTLDNRAGKLLSAGDATLNAQTLDNQGGRIVAQKDLELSGNQLNNQSGEVLAQQTIKVTAANLDNQDGTVAGDALDLQLSATLNNQNGLVESASDLQLAANTLSNNGGKLRALGGEGESRFVLGGLFNNDAGLVEIGSGAFALSSVGLSNLGGTVRHVGDQGFAIDLTALGQAGGRFITNGAVDLSLDEWSNISSLQAKTLNISINRLTQSATGALLAVDGITTSGERWENHGRIETDGALHLTLSDAYTGNGKLLAQSDLSLTANSADLGS
;
A
#
# COMPACT_ATOMS: atom_id res chain seq x y z
N ALA A 1 24.43 -39.68 -14.10
CA ALA A 1 24.67 -38.54 -13.20
C ALA A 1 26.16 -38.38 -12.95
N ILE A 2 26.63 -37.15 -12.99
CA ILE A 2 27.95 -36.81 -12.48
C ILE A 2 27.79 -36.63 -10.98
N ASP A 3 28.49 -37.45 -10.19
CA ASP A 3 28.46 -37.41 -8.72
C ASP A 3 29.88 -37.21 -8.17
N SER A 4 30.11 -36.11 -7.48
CA SER A 4 31.42 -35.78 -6.88
C SER A 4 31.55 -36.25 -5.42
N SER A 5 30.58 -36.98 -4.89
CA SER A 5 30.59 -37.41 -3.47
C SER A 5 31.84 -38.23 -3.08
N ALA A 6 32.44 -38.92 -4.04
CA ALA A 6 33.68 -39.71 -3.83
C ALA A 6 34.97 -38.91 -4.09
N LEU A 7 34.88 -37.70 -4.66
CA LEU A 7 36.07 -36.92 -5.08
C LEU A 7 36.48 -35.84 -4.06
N GLY A 8 35.66 -35.61 -3.01
CA GLY A 8 35.85 -34.47 -2.10
C GLY A 8 35.52 -33.12 -2.75
N GLY A 9 36.13 -32.03 -2.25
CA GLY A 9 35.88 -30.67 -2.79
C GLY A 9 36.65 -30.40 -4.09
N MET A 10 36.15 -29.45 -4.90
CA MET A 10 36.85 -28.91 -6.08
C MET A 10 37.38 -27.51 -5.78
N TYR A 11 38.72 -27.39 -5.89
CA TYR A 11 39.40 -26.12 -5.67
C TYR A 11 40.28 -25.80 -6.87
N ALA A 12 40.01 -24.70 -7.54
CA ALA A 12 40.71 -24.27 -8.76
C ALA A 12 40.78 -22.75 -8.88
N GLY A 13 41.54 -22.25 -9.84
CA GLY A 13 41.52 -20.83 -10.21
C GLY A 13 40.13 -20.40 -10.79
N ALA A 14 39.56 -21.26 -11.64
CA ALA A 14 38.20 -21.16 -12.19
C ALA A 14 37.64 -22.58 -12.41
N ILE A 15 36.32 -22.72 -12.40
CA ILE A 15 35.66 -24.02 -12.57
C ILE A 15 34.61 -23.89 -13.70
N ARG A 16 34.67 -24.80 -14.66
CA ARG A 16 33.65 -24.92 -15.70
C ARG A 16 33.23 -26.38 -15.86
N LEU A 17 31.95 -26.64 -15.66
CA LEU A 17 31.34 -27.96 -15.83
C LEU A 17 30.23 -27.86 -16.87
N VAL A 18 30.20 -28.74 -17.85
CA VAL A 18 29.18 -28.80 -18.88
C VAL A 18 28.65 -30.24 -19.00
N GLY A 19 27.37 -30.43 -18.71
CA GLY A 19 26.67 -31.69 -18.90
C GLY A 19 25.89 -31.66 -20.23
N THR A 20 26.32 -32.45 -21.19
CA THR A 20 25.73 -32.41 -22.56
C THR A 20 24.58 -33.37 -22.78
N GLU A 21 24.38 -34.37 -21.91
CA GLU A 21 23.31 -35.37 -22.07
C GLU A 21 22.04 -34.93 -21.40
N ALA A 22 20.92 -34.95 -22.16
CA ALA A 22 19.61 -34.57 -21.66
C ALA A 22 19.16 -35.49 -20.50
N GLY A 23 18.60 -34.84 -19.44
CA GLY A 23 18.10 -35.50 -18.23
C GLY A 23 19.19 -36.04 -17.29
N VAL A 24 20.46 -35.83 -17.60
CA VAL A 24 21.58 -36.27 -16.72
C VAL A 24 21.81 -35.20 -15.65
N GLY A 25 21.50 -35.54 -14.39
CA GLY A 25 21.74 -34.67 -13.24
C GLY A 25 23.23 -34.58 -12.86
N VAL A 26 23.60 -33.46 -12.25
CA VAL A 26 24.93 -33.20 -11.68
C VAL A 26 24.78 -33.01 -10.17
N LYS A 27 25.40 -33.89 -9.38
CA LYS A 27 25.40 -33.80 -7.93
C LYS A 27 26.81 -33.49 -7.43
N LEU A 28 26.99 -32.33 -6.86
CA LEU A 28 28.24 -31.80 -6.33
C LEU A 28 28.15 -31.78 -4.80
N ALA A 29 28.46 -32.94 -4.18
CA ALA A 29 28.33 -33.12 -2.73
C ALA A 29 29.53 -32.55 -1.95
N GLY A 30 30.63 -32.27 -2.62
CA GLY A 30 31.80 -31.62 -2.03
C GLY A 30 31.80 -30.11 -2.25
N ASP A 31 32.48 -29.36 -1.38
CA ASP A 31 32.66 -27.92 -1.49
C ASP A 31 33.36 -27.52 -2.78
N MET A 32 32.95 -26.42 -3.37
CA MET A 32 33.61 -25.86 -4.57
C MET A 32 34.09 -24.45 -4.30
N ALA A 33 35.33 -24.17 -4.71
CA ALA A 33 35.86 -22.80 -4.64
C ALA A 33 36.72 -22.46 -5.87
N ALA A 34 36.39 -21.35 -6.52
CA ALA A 34 37.23 -20.74 -7.54
C ALA A 34 37.94 -19.52 -6.91
N SER A 35 39.26 -19.66 -6.69
CA SER A 35 40.06 -18.68 -5.93
C SER A 35 40.44 -17.43 -6.73
N ALA A 36 40.40 -17.47 -8.05
CA ALA A 36 40.81 -16.35 -8.92
C ALA A 36 39.86 -16.07 -10.10
N GLY A 37 38.75 -16.78 -10.20
CA GLY A 37 37.89 -16.70 -11.37
C GLY A 37 36.44 -17.07 -11.11
N ASP A 38 35.82 -17.49 -12.18
CA ASP A 38 34.38 -17.77 -12.25
C ASP A 38 34.09 -19.25 -11.97
N ILE A 39 32.88 -19.51 -11.55
CA ILE A 39 32.26 -20.84 -11.57
C ILE A 39 31.14 -20.82 -12.60
N GLN A 40 31.22 -21.66 -13.61
CA GLN A 40 30.19 -21.85 -14.62
C GLN A 40 29.77 -23.33 -14.65
N ILE A 41 28.50 -23.59 -14.43
CA ILE A 41 27.92 -24.93 -14.49
C ILE A 41 26.70 -24.88 -15.41
N ASP A 42 26.72 -25.74 -16.42
CA ASP A 42 25.60 -25.97 -17.35
C ASP A 42 25.25 -27.45 -17.33
N ALA A 43 24.10 -27.80 -16.77
CA ALA A 43 23.61 -29.17 -16.65
C ALA A 43 22.27 -29.32 -17.37
N ASN A 44 22.06 -30.42 -18.11
CA ASN A 44 20.85 -30.73 -18.83
C ASN A 44 19.79 -31.51 -18.02
N GLY A 45 19.88 -31.46 -16.68
CA GLY A 45 18.96 -32.10 -15.74
C GLY A 45 18.98 -31.38 -14.40
N GLN A 46 18.91 -32.13 -13.31
CA GLN A 46 19.02 -31.58 -11.97
C GLN A 46 20.46 -31.23 -11.61
N LEU A 47 20.68 -30.03 -11.08
CA LEU A 47 21.91 -29.58 -10.44
C LEU A 47 21.73 -29.52 -8.93
N SER A 48 22.43 -30.31 -8.15
CA SER A 48 22.42 -30.26 -6.70
C SER A 48 23.85 -29.91 -6.19
N MET A 49 23.93 -28.88 -5.34
CA MET A 49 25.19 -28.27 -4.94
C MET A 49 25.33 -28.20 -3.43
N ALA A 50 26.54 -28.50 -2.95
CA ALA A 50 27.01 -28.15 -1.62
C ALA A 50 27.57 -26.73 -1.60
N ARG A 51 28.37 -26.37 -0.60
CA ARG A 51 28.95 -25.04 -0.45
C ARG A 51 29.76 -24.65 -1.69
N THR A 52 29.48 -23.45 -2.21
CA THR A 52 30.09 -22.99 -3.46
C THR A 52 30.52 -21.54 -3.34
N ALA A 53 31.75 -21.22 -3.69
CA ALA A 53 32.28 -19.86 -3.65
C ALA A 53 33.09 -19.53 -4.91
N ALA A 54 32.62 -18.58 -5.70
CA ALA A 54 33.34 -17.98 -6.81
C ALA A 54 33.95 -16.65 -6.35
N SER A 55 35.25 -16.42 -6.61
CA SER A 55 35.85 -15.10 -6.34
C SER A 55 35.37 -14.01 -7.29
N ARG A 56 34.81 -14.39 -8.43
CA ARG A 56 34.21 -13.48 -9.43
C ARG A 56 32.79 -13.86 -9.71
N ASP A 57 32.48 -14.32 -10.90
CA ASP A 57 31.10 -14.59 -11.34
C ASP A 57 30.69 -16.05 -11.10
N LEU A 58 29.43 -16.22 -10.75
CA LEU A 58 28.79 -17.53 -10.65
C LEU A 58 27.68 -17.62 -11.70
N GLN A 59 27.73 -18.61 -12.54
CA GLN A 59 26.70 -18.89 -13.54
C GLN A 59 26.24 -20.34 -13.44
N LEU A 60 24.98 -20.52 -13.06
CA LEU A 60 24.36 -21.84 -12.93
C LEU A 60 23.20 -21.94 -13.90
N LYS A 61 23.19 -22.98 -14.71
CA LYS A 61 22.12 -23.31 -15.64
C LYS A 61 21.75 -24.76 -15.55
N ALA A 62 20.46 -25.08 -15.40
CA ALA A 62 19.97 -26.45 -15.33
C ALA A 62 18.45 -26.51 -15.58
N GLU A 63 17.90 -27.74 -15.60
CA GLU A 63 16.45 -27.91 -15.52
C GLU A 63 15.94 -27.55 -14.11
N ASN A 64 16.57 -28.14 -13.08
CA ASN A 64 16.30 -27.80 -11.68
C ASN A 64 17.63 -27.55 -10.94
N ILE A 65 17.64 -26.58 -10.04
CA ILE A 65 18.81 -26.20 -9.25
C ILE A 65 18.47 -26.28 -7.76
N GLU A 66 19.26 -27.04 -7.02
CA GLU A 66 19.13 -27.19 -5.58
C GLU A 66 20.43 -26.72 -4.90
N LEU A 67 20.35 -25.60 -4.17
CA LEU A 67 21.44 -25.03 -3.39
C LEU A 67 21.27 -25.45 -1.94
N ASN A 68 22.02 -26.51 -1.53
CA ASN A 68 21.86 -27.14 -0.23
C ASN A 68 22.66 -26.46 0.87
N ALA A 69 23.61 -25.59 0.51
CA ALA A 69 24.50 -24.87 1.42
C ALA A 69 24.83 -23.48 0.84
N ASP A 70 25.66 -22.72 1.56
CA ASP A 70 26.01 -21.35 1.17
C ASP A 70 26.61 -21.30 -0.23
N THR A 71 26.07 -20.41 -1.05
CA THR A 71 26.50 -20.15 -2.42
C THR A 71 26.82 -18.67 -2.56
N PHE A 72 28.09 -18.36 -2.95
CA PHE A 72 28.58 -16.98 -3.00
C PHE A 72 29.28 -16.65 -4.32
N ALA A 73 29.00 -15.45 -4.84
CA ALA A 73 29.73 -14.86 -5.96
C ALA A 73 30.37 -13.53 -5.55
N GLY A 74 31.67 -13.41 -5.74
CA GLY A 74 32.43 -12.18 -5.44
C GLY A 74 32.08 -11.00 -6.34
N ARG A 75 31.40 -11.23 -7.46
CA ARG A 75 30.82 -10.19 -8.33
C ARG A 75 29.34 -10.46 -8.62
N ASN A 76 29.06 -11.19 -9.69
CA ASN A 76 27.71 -11.43 -10.16
C ASN A 76 27.31 -12.89 -10.01
N ALA A 77 26.06 -13.14 -9.69
CA ALA A 77 25.45 -14.47 -9.73
C ALA A 77 24.28 -14.48 -10.70
N VAL A 78 24.25 -15.48 -11.58
CA VAL A 78 23.10 -15.78 -12.44
C VAL A 78 22.73 -17.23 -12.21
N VAL A 79 21.48 -17.44 -11.78
CA VAL A 79 20.88 -18.75 -11.57
C VAL A 79 19.70 -18.88 -12.52
N ASP A 80 19.79 -19.81 -13.48
CA ASP A 80 18.82 -20.02 -14.55
C ASP A 80 18.33 -21.47 -14.53
N ALA A 81 17.13 -21.68 -13.99
CA ALA A 81 16.48 -22.99 -13.93
C ALA A 81 15.18 -22.97 -14.70
N SER A 82 15.09 -23.75 -15.78
CA SER A 82 13.85 -23.85 -16.56
C SER A 82 12.67 -24.43 -15.75
N GLY A 83 12.94 -25.27 -14.75
CA GLY A 83 11.98 -25.77 -13.76
C GLY A 83 12.07 -24.97 -12.44
N GLN A 84 12.70 -25.53 -11.42
CA GLN A 84 12.76 -24.96 -10.08
C GLN A 84 14.18 -24.62 -9.62
N THR A 85 14.33 -23.45 -8.99
CA THR A 85 15.48 -23.12 -8.13
C THR A 85 15.04 -23.22 -6.67
N LEU A 86 15.70 -24.09 -5.89
CA LEU A 86 15.52 -24.23 -4.44
C LEU A 86 16.74 -23.70 -3.70
N VAL A 87 16.56 -22.67 -2.86
CA VAL A 87 17.61 -22.14 -1.97
C VAL A 87 17.27 -22.55 -0.54
N LYS A 88 18.10 -23.41 0.06
CA LYS A 88 17.90 -23.91 1.43
C LYS A 88 18.61 -23.06 2.48
N GLU A 89 19.87 -22.68 2.22
CA GLU A 89 20.69 -21.89 3.12
C GLU A 89 20.87 -20.46 2.57
N SER A 90 21.93 -20.21 1.78
CA SER A 90 22.13 -18.86 1.22
C SER A 90 22.56 -18.86 -0.25
N LEU A 91 22.12 -17.83 -0.96
CA LEU A 91 22.60 -17.44 -2.28
C LEU A 91 22.96 -15.97 -2.25
N ALA A 92 24.24 -15.62 -2.40
CA ALA A 92 24.68 -14.24 -2.27
C ALA A 92 25.61 -13.82 -3.42
N ALA A 93 25.56 -12.53 -3.75
CA ALA A 93 26.46 -11.90 -4.71
C ALA A 93 26.81 -10.46 -4.28
N THR A 94 28.01 -10.01 -4.63
CA THR A 94 28.48 -8.68 -4.24
C THR A 94 27.88 -7.57 -5.10
N GLN A 95 27.58 -7.82 -6.39
CA GLN A 95 27.11 -6.77 -7.31
C GLN A 95 25.70 -7.07 -7.83
N GLN A 96 25.57 -7.97 -8.77
CA GLN A 96 24.29 -8.33 -9.35
C GLN A 96 23.96 -9.79 -9.01
N LEU A 97 22.73 -10.01 -8.61
CA LEU A 97 22.17 -11.33 -8.42
C LEU A 97 20.89 -11.44 -9.23
N THR A 98 20.85 -12.40 -10.14
CA THR A 98 19.69 -12.64 -11.00
C THR A 98 19.25 -14.10 -10.87
N VAL A 99 17.96 -14.30 -10.63
CA VAL A 99 17.33 -15.62 -10.66
C VAL A 99 16.29 -15.63 -11.75
N ASN A 100 16.47 -16.51 -12.73
CA ASN A 100 15.59 -16.66 -13.89
C ASN A 100 14.95 -18.04 -13.93
N GLY A 101 13.83 -18.14 -14.65
CA GLY A 101 13.26 -19.42 -15.06
C GLY A 101 11.86 -19.70 -14.57
N GLY A 102 11.57 -20.94 -14.19
CA GLY A 102 10.23 -21.39 -13.83
C GLY A 102 9.81 -20.96 -12.43
N GLU A 103 10.34 -21.60 -11.42
CA GLU A 103 9.97 -21.39 -10.02
C GLU A 103 11.19 -21.09 -9.14
N LEU A 104 11.08 -20.14 -8.24
CA LEU A 104 12.01 -19.92 -7.15
C LEU A 104 11.34 -20.26 -5.82
N LEU A 105 11.89 -21.21 -5.08
CA LEU A 105 11.56 -21.49 -3.69
C LEU A 105 12.75 -21.10 -2.80
N ASN A 106 12.58 -20.02 -2.01
CA ASN A 106 13.59 -19.54 -1.08
C ASN A 106 13.22 -19.89 0.37
N GLN A 107 13.86 -20.89 0.93
CA GLN A 107 13.71 -21.28 2.34
C GLN A 107 14.74 -20.60 3.25
N GLY A 108 15.82 -20.07 2.68
CA GLY A 108 16.93 -19.43 3.38
C GLY A 108 17.04 -17.94 3.09
N VAL A 109 18.23 -17.51 2.66
CA VAL A 109 18.53 -16.10 2.38
C VAL A 109 19.05 -15.93 0.95
N ILE A 110 18.44 -15.03 0.19
CA ILE A 110 18.98 -14.55 -1.09
C ILE A 110 19.41 -13.09 -0.88
N GLU A 111 20.68 -12.79 -1.16
CA GLU A 111 21.25 -11.51 -0.79
C GLU A 111 22.15 -10.93 -1.90
N ALA A 112 21.84 -9.72 -2.37
CA ALA A 112 22.70 -8.95 -3.26
C ALA A 112 23.34 -7.79 -2.51
N GLY A 113 24.65 -7.58 -2.73
CA GLY A 113 25.39 -6.45 -2.16
C GLY A 113 26.18 -6.76 -0.90
N VAL A 114 26.49 -8.02 -0.63
CA VAL A 114 27.40 -8.40 0.44
C VAL A 114 28.76 -8.81 -0.14
N ARG A 115 29.86 -8.31 0.43
CA ARG A 115 31.22 -8.70 0.06
C ARG A 115 31.73 -9.85 0.95
N ALA A 116 32.79 -10.51 0.50
CA ALA A 116 33.39 -11.59 1.25
C ALA A 116 33.89 -11.20 2.65
N ASP A 117 34.21 -9.92 2.85
CA ASP A 117 34.62 -9.36 4.15
C ASP A 117 33.43 -8.89 5.01
N GLY A 118 32.19 -9.11 4.55
CA GLY A 118 30.97 -8.69 5.21
C GLY A 118 30.59 -7.22 5.00
N SER A 119 31.40 -6.45 4.27
CA SER A 119 31.02 -5.06 3.93
C SER A 119 29.92 -5.03 2.86
N LEU A 120 29.16 -3.93 2.82
CA LEU A 120 27.99 -3.80 1.97
C LEU A 120 28.28 -3.01 0.69
N ASN A 121 27.59 -3.36 -0.38
CA ASN A 121 27.61 -2.66 -1.66
C ASN A 121 26.19 -2.09 -1.93
N ASN A 122 26.02 -0.80 -1.72
CA ASN A 122 24.74 -0.12 -1.89
C ASN A 122 24.34 0.16 -3.34
N THR A 123 25.16 -0.22 -4.31
CA THR A 123 24.83 -0.15 -5.75
C THR A 123 24.45 -1.52 -6.33
N ALA A 124 24.31 -2.53 -5.48
CA ALA A 124 23.92 -3.87 -5.89
C ALA A 124 22.50 -3.88 -6.48
N THR A 125 22.22 -4.88 -7.29
CA THR A 125 20.88 -5.14 -7.82
C THR A 125 20.54 -6.61 -7.68
N LEU A 126 19.36 -6.88 -7.14
CA LEU A 126 18.75 -8.20 -7.13
C LEU A 126 17.57 -8.21 -8.09
N SER A 127 17.54 -9.19 -9.00
CA SER A 127 16.50 -9.33 -10.02
C SER A 127 15.90 -10.73 -9.99
N LEU A 128 14.58 -10.79 -9.88
CA LEU A 128 13.79 -12.03 -9.93
C LEU A 128 12.97 -12.03 -11.21
N GLN A 129 13.25 -12.96 -12.11
CA GLN A 129 12.61 -13.11 -13.43
C GLN A 129 12.16 -14.55 -13.62
N THR A 130 11.25 -14.99 -12.76
CA THR A 130 10.69 -16.34 -12.74
C THR A 130 9.18 -16.29 -12.93
N ASN A 131 8.55 -17.41 -13.28
CA ASN A 131 7.09 -17.44 -13.30
C ASN A 131 6.51 -17.32 -11.89
N THR A 132 7.12 -18.02 -10.92
CA THR A 132 6.65 -18.02 -9.53
C THR A 132 7.81 -17.82 -8.57
N VAL A 133 7.61 -16.98 -7.57
CA VAL A 133 8.49 -16.86 -6.40
C VAL A 133 7.71 -17.26 -5.16
N THR A 134 8.22 -18.21 -4.39
CA THR A 134 7.73 -18.58 -3.06
C THR A 134 8.84 -18.30 -2.05
N ASN A 135 8.61 -17.32 -1.16
CA ASN A 135 9.62 -16.82 -0.23
C ASN A 135 9.19 -16.90 1.23
N PRO A 136 9.23 -18.06 1.89
CA PRO A 136 9.12 -18.12 3.36
C PRO A 136 10.38 -17.63 4.09
N GLY A 137 11.47 -17.40 3.38
CA GLY A 137 12.76 -16.91 3.89
C GLY A 137 12.93 -15.39 3.76
N THR A 138 14.17 -14.99 3.47
CA THR A 138 14.50 -13.57 3.26
C THR A 138 15.14 -13.37 1.89
N ILE A 139 14.65 -12.38 1.15
CA ILE A 139 15.28 -11.87 -0.06
C ILE A 139 15.64 -10.41 0.20
N THR A 140 16.91 -10.07 0.12
CA THR A 140 17.41 -8.74 0.43
C THR A 140 18.37 -8.22 -0.63
N SER A 141 18.26 -6.94 -0.95
CA SER A 141 19.25 -6.20 -1.74
C SER A 141 19.77 -5.01 -0.95
N HIS A 142 21.07 -4.87 -0.87
CA HIS A 142 21.71 -3.68 -0.30
C HIS A 142 21.72 -2.48 -1.27
N GLY A 143 21.24 -2.67 -2.48
CA GLY A 143 20.86 -1.64 -3.45
C GLY A 143 19.42 -1.83 -3.87
N ASN A 144 19.14 -1.97 -5.16
CA ASN A 144 17.78 -2.09 -5.69
C ASN A 144 17.30 -3.55 -5.76
N LEU A 145 15.99 -3.73 -5.58
CA LEU A 145 15.29 -5.01 -5.72
C LEU A 145 14.26 -4.93 -6.84
N ASN A 146 14.36 -5.79 -7.85
CA ASN A 146 13.43 -5.85 -8.95
C ASN A 146 12.82 -7.26 -9.05
N SER A 147 11.51 -7.33 -9.28
CA SER A 147 10.80 -8.58 -9.53
C SER A 147 9.83 -8.39 -10.69
N ASP A 148 9.86 -9.33 -11.64
CA ASP A 148 8.89 -9.42 -12.74
C ASP A 148 8.44 -10.87 -12.87
N VAL A 149 7.30 -11.19 -12.28
CA VAL A 149 6.81 -12.56 -12.09
C VAL A 149 5.30 -12.65 -12.30
N GLN A 150 4.77 -13.87 -12.48
CA GLN A 150 3.32 -14.06 -12.47
C GLN A 150 2.78 -14.13 -11.04
N THR A 151 3.46 -14.85 -10.17
CA THR A 151 3.06 -15.01 -8.77
C THR A 151 4.24 -14.75 -7.83
N LEU A 152 4.03 -13.86 -6.87
CA LEU A 152 4.97 -13.57 -5.78
C LEU A 152 4.30 -13.90 -4.44
N ASP A 153 4.66 -15.04 -3.88
CA ASP A 153 4.21 -15.50 -2.57
C ASP A 153 5.29 -15.17 -1.52
N ASN A 154 5.04 -14.13 -0.73
CA ASN A 154 5.90 -13.69 0.37
C ASN A 154 5.24 -13.89 1.74
N ARG A 155 4.35 -14.88 1.85
CA ARG A 155 3.67 -15.15 3.12
C ARG A 155 4.67 -15.48 4.23
N ALA A 156 4.58 -14.71 5.34
CA ALA A 156 5.50 -14.75 6.47
C ALA A 156 6.99 -14.53 6.10
N GLY A 157 7.32 -14.23 4.85
CA GLY A 157 8.67 -13.95 4.35
C GLY A 157 9.06 -12.47 4.40
N LYS A 158 10.26 -12.18 3.96
CA LYS A 158 10.78 -10.81 3.92
C LYS A 158 11.37 -10.49 2.55
N LEU A 159 10.94 -9.36 1.99
CA LEU A 159 11.54 -8.71 0.81
C LEU A 159 12.06 -7.34 1.25
N LEU A 160 13.37 -7.16 1.19
CA LEU A 160 14.04 -5.98 1.74
C LEU A 160 14.92 -5.33 0.67
N SER A 161 14.80 -4.02 0.49
CA SER A 161 15.65 -3.22 -0.39
C SER A 161 16.22 -2.03 0.37
N ALA A 162 17.53 -1.84 0.32
CA ALA A 162 18.17 -0.63 0.84
C ALA A 162 18.12 0.54 -0.18
N GLY A 163 17.78 0.27 -1.41
CA GLY A 163 17.46 1.23 -2.47
C GLY A 163 15.97 1.23 -2.79
N ASP A 164 15.69 1.38 -4.08
CA ASP A 164 14.34 1.27 -4.62
C ASP A 164 13.92 -0.21 -4.73
N ALA A 165 12.62 -0.46 -4.63
CA ALA A 165 12.05 -1.77 -4.94
C ALA A 165 10.95 -1.63 -5.98
N THR A 166 11.01 -2.43 -7.04
CA THR A 166 9.98 -2.53 -8.07
C THR A 166 9.51 -3.97 -8.16
N LEU A 167 8.29 -4.23 -7.73
CA LEU A 167 7.73 -5.57 -7.66
C LEU A 167 6.51 -5.67 -8.58
N ASN A 168 6.69 -6.29 -9.74
CA ASN A 168 5.64 -6.56 -10.71
C ASN A 168 5.21 -8.01 -10.57
N ALA A 169 3.94 -8.25 -10.23
CA ALA A 169 3.37 -9.58 -10.12
C ALA A 169 1.87 -9.55 -10.43
N GLN A 170 1.37 -10.48 -11.26
CA GLN A 170 -0.09 -10.59 -11.45
C GLN A 170 -0.81 -10.86 -10.12
N THR A 171 -0.20 -11.70 -9.29
CA THR A 171 -0.65 -11.95 -7.92
C THR A 171 0.53 -11.80 -6.96
N LEU A 172 0.40 -10.90 -5.99
CA LEU A 172 1.32 -10.73 -4.88
C LEU A 172 0.61 -11.08 -3.57
N ASP A 173 1.13 -12.04 -2.85
CA ASP A 173 0.64 -12.43 -1.53
C ASP A 173 1.70 -12.15 -0.45
N ASN A 174 1.46 -11.13 0.36
CA ASN A 174 2.30 -10.71 1.49
C ASN A 174 1.61 -10.96 2.83
N GLN A 175 0.70 -11.94 2.92
CA GLN A 175 -0.03 -12.23 4.15
C GLN A 175 0.95 -12.54 5.30
N GLY A 176 0.92 -11.74 6.36
CA GLY A 176 1.84 -11.86 7.49
C GLY A 176 3.32 -11.67 7.14
N GLY A 177 3.63 -11.31 5.90
CA GLY A 177 4.98 -11.04 5.42
C GLY A 177 5.37 -9.57 5.52
N ARG A 178 6.59 -9.27 5.08
CA ARG A 178 7.14 -7.93 5.14
C ARG A 178 7.83 -7.53 3.85
N ILE A 179 7.44 -6.39 3.28
CA ILE A 179 8.07 -5.75 2.13
C ILE A 179 8.56 -4.37 2.57
N VAL A 180 9.86 -4.11 2.42
CA VAL A 180 10.45 -2.83 2.84
C VAL A 180 11.41 -2.30 1.78
N ALA A 181 11.23 -1.04 1.40
CA ALA A 181 12.21 -0.26 0.64
C ALA A 181 12.70 0.93 1.46
N GLN A 182 14.01 1.19 1.44
CA GLN A 182 14.57 2.38 2.10
C GLN A 182 14.48 3.63 1.23
N LYS A 183 13.97 3.51 0.01
CA LYS A 183 13.64 4.61 -0.88
C LYS A 183 12.22 4.41 -1.40
N ASP A 184 12.05 4.43 -2.72
CA ASP A 184 10.75 4.25 -3.36
C ASP A 184 10.38 2.77 -3.47
N LEU A 185 9.08 2.50 -3.34
CA LEU A 185 8.50 1.19 -3.54
C LEU A 185 7.39 1.28 -4.58
N GLU A 186 7.54 0.56 -5.68
CA GLU A 186 6.50 0.40 -6.69
C GLU A 186 5.98 -1.04 -6.70
N LEU A 187 4.68 -1.19 -6.51
CA LEU A 187 3.96 -2.46 -6.59
C LEU A 187 2.98 -2.41 -7.76
N SER A 188 3.05 -3.36 -8.67
CA SER A 188 2.10 -3.44 -9.77
C SER A 188 1.59 -4.87 -9.99
N GLY A 189 0.30 -4.98 -10.35
CA GLY A 189 -0.31 -6.28 -10.60
C GLY A 189 -1.83 -6.24 -10.69
N ASN A 190 -2.46 -7.38 -10.46
CA ASN A 190 -3.91 -7.48 -10.45
C ASN A 190 -4.44 -7.68 -9.03
N GLN A 191 -3.89 -8.63 -8.29
CA GLN A 191 -4.29 -8.94 -6.91
C GLN A 191 -3.12 -8.74 -5.97
N LEU A 192 -3.23 -7.78 -5.06
CA LEU A 192 -2.26 -7.55 -3.99
C LEU A 192 -2.90 -7.88 -2.65
N ASN A 193 -2.38 -8.87 -1.96
CA ASN A 193 -2.80 -9.28 -0.62
C ASN A 193 -1.73 -8.88 0.41
N ASN A 194 -2.09 -8.01 1.36
CA ASN A 194 -1.25 -7.59 2.48
C ASN A 194 -1.96 -7.85 3.82
N GLN A 195 -2.82 -8.86 3.89
CA GLN A 195 -3.54 -9.19 5.14
C GLN A 195 -2.56 -9.48 6.28
N SER A 196 -2.68 -8.73 7.37
CA SER A 196 -1.78 -8.81 8.54
C SER A 196 -0.28 -8.66 8.18
N GLY A 197 0.05 -8.17 6.98
CA GLY A 197 1.40 -7.94 6.49
C GLY A 197 1.83 -6.47 6.60
N GLU A 198 3.08 -6.22 6.26
CA GLU A 198 3.67 -4.89 6.24
C GLU A 198 4.23 -4.56 4.86
N VAL A 199 3.85 -3.40 4.33
CA VAL A 199 4.41 -2.77 3.13
C VAL A 199 4.89 -1.38 3.50
N LEU A 200 6.20 -1.18 3.53
CA LEU A 200 6.82 0.03 4.07
C LEU A 200 7.83 0.62 3.09
N ALA A 201 7.83 1.95 2.96
CA ALA A 201 8.90 2.68 2.27
C ALA A 201 9.31 3.94 3.04
N GLN A 202 10.58 4.33 2.93
CA GLN A 202 11.01 5.60 3.53
C GLN A 202 10.67 6.81 2.65
N GLN A 203 10.40 6.59 1.36
CA GLN A 203 9.96 7.62 0.43
C GLN A 203 8.58 7.27 -0.11
N THR A 204 8.39 7.26 -1.41
CA THR A 204 7.08 7.04 -2.03
C THR A 204 6.71 5.57 -2.09
N ILE A 205 5.45 5.26 -1.79
CA ILE A 205 4.82 4.00 -2.19
C ILE A 205 3.85 4.30 -3.32
N LYS A 206 4.07 3.64 -4.46
CA LYS A 206 3.15 3.65 -5.59
C LYS A 206 2.58 2.26 -5.80
N VAL A 207 1.26 2.17 -5.81
CA VAL A 207 0.54 0.92 -6.08
C VAL A 207 -0.34 1.10 -7.30
N THR A 208 -0.20 0.20 -8.28
CA THR A 208 -1.06 0.14 -9.47
C THR A 208 -1.61 -1.28 -9.59
N ALA A 209 -2.88 -1.48 -9.25
CA ALA A 209 -3.48 -2.81 -9.23
C ALA A 209 -4.99 -2.76 -9.50
N ALA A 210 -5.63 -3.94 -9.63
CA ALA A 210 -7.08 -3.98 -9.54
C ALA A 210 -7.53 -3.96 -8.08
N ASN A 211 -6.96 -4.83 -7.26
CA ASN A 211 -7.35 -4.96 -5.86
C ASN A 211 -6.15 -4.91 -4.92
N LEU A 212 -6.32 -4.22 -3.80
CA LEU A 212 -5.42 -4.27 -2.65
C LEU A 212 -6.23 -4.69 -1.40
N ASP A 213 -5.87 -5.83 -0.84
CA ASP A 213 -6.40 -6.27 0.45
C ASP A 213 -5.37 -6.00 1.55
N ASN A 214 -5.65 -5.00 2.39
CA ASN A 214 -4.83 -4.59 3.53
C ASN A 214 -5.56 -4.84 4.86
N GLN A 215 -6.45 -5.84 4.91
CA GLN A 215 -7.15 -6.18 6.15
C GLN A 215 -6.15 -6.51 7.27
N ASP A 216 -6.29 -5.85 8.43
CA ASP A 216 -5.39 -5.99 9.59
C ASP A 216 -3.90 -5.71 9.26
N GLY A 217 -3.59 -5.24 8.04
CA GLY A 217 -2.23 -4.98 7.54
C GLY A 217 -1.82 -3.50 7.64
N THR A 218 -0.59 -3.23 7.26
CA THR A 218 -0.03 -1.87 7.23
C THR A 218 0.60 -1.56 5.89
N VAL A 219 0.24 -0.40 5.33
CA VAL A 219 0.92 0.24 4.20
C VAL A 219 1.33 1.63 4.66
N ALA A 220 2.65 1.92 4.75
CA ALA A 220 3.12 3.21 5.25
C ALA A 220 4.37 3.71 4.54
N GLY A 221 4.39 5.01 4.23
CA GLY A 221 5.51 5.68 3.53
C GLY A 221 5.48 7.19 3.72
N ASP A 222 6.45 7.89 3.12
CA ASP A 222 6.45 9.35 3.15
C ASP A 222 5.31 9.92 2.27
N ALA A 223 5.18 9.46 1.03
CA ALA A 223 4.05 9.77 0.16
C ALA A 223 3.41 8.48 -0.36
N LEU A 224 2.09 8.45 -0.47
CA LEU A 224 1.36 7.30 -1.00
C LEU A 224 0.53 7.68 -2.22
N ASP A 225 0.68 6.89 -3.30
CA ASP A 225 -0.14 6.96 -4.51
C ASP A 225 -0.74 5.56 -4.80
N LEU A 226 -1.99 5.38 -4.44
CA LEU A 226 -2.73 4.13 -4.59
C LEU A 226 -3.72 4.24 -5.75
N GLN A 227 -3.41 3.65 -6.89
CA GLN A 227 -4.23 3.64 -8.10
C GLN A 227 -4.83 2.25 -8.31
N LEU A 228 -6.04 2.06 -7.83
CA LEU A 228 -6.75 0.78 -7.87
C LEU A 228 -7.95 0.86 -8.81
N SER A 229 -8.05 -0.06 -9.75
CA SER A 229 -9.18 -0.08 -10.69
C SER A 229 -10.46 -0.71 -10.11
N ALA A 230 -10.35 -1.46 -9.00
CA ALA A 230 -11.49 -2.10 -8.36
C ALA A 230 -11.56 -1.77 -6.85
N THR A 231 -10.88 -2.48 -5.98
CA THR A 231 -11.16 -2.44 -4.54
C THR A 231 -9.93 -2.15 -3.69
N LEU A 232 -10.07 -1.27 -2.69
CA LEU A 232 -9.24 -1.23 -1.50
C LEU A 232 -10.03 -1.78 -0.30
N ASN A 233 -9.56 -2.88 0.26
CA ASN A 233 -10.01 -3.37 1.56
C ASN A 233 -8.98 -3.01 2.63
N ASN A 234 -9.30 -2.04 3.50
CA ASN A 234 -8.48 -1.62 4.63
C ASN A 234 -9.22 -1.88 5.97
N GLN A 235 -10.02 -2.94 6.02
CA GLN A 235 -10.75 -3.28 7.27
C GLN A 235 -9.76 -3.56 8.40
N ASN A 236 -9.89 -2.82 9.52
CA ASN A 236 -8.98 -2.82 10.67
C ASN A 236 -7.51 -2.53 10.31
N GLY A 237 -7.18 -2.23 9.06
CA GLY A 237 -5.82 -1.98 8.59
C GLY A 237 -5.39 -0.52 8.75
N LEU A 238 -4.13 -0.27 8.45
CA LEU A 238 -3.53 1.07 8.45
C LEU A 238 -2.97 1.37 7.05
N VAL A 239 -3.40 2.49 6.47
CA VAL A 239 -2.75 3.15 5.34
C VAL A 239 -2.31 4.52 5.82
N GLU A 240 -1.00 4.77 5.85
CA GLU A 240 -0.44 6.00 6.42
C GLU A 240 0.61 6.63 5.52
N SER A 241 0.42 7.88 5.21
CA SER A 241 1.40 8.74 4.54
C SER A 241 1.92 9.79 5.52
N ALA A 242 3.23 10.00 5.55
CA ALA A 242 3.80 11.11 6.33
C ALA A 242 3.54 12.47 5.66
N SER A 243 3.32 12.50 4.35
CA SER A 243 2.90 13.69 3.60
C SER A 243 1.47 13.51 3.05
N ASP A 244 1.28 13.47 1.75
CA ASP A 244 -0.03 13.41 1.10
C ASP A 244 -0.42 11.98 0.72
N LEU A 245 -1.72 11.71 0.70
CA LEU A 245 -2.30 10.44 0.27
C LEU A 245 -3.18 10.66 -0.97
N GLN A 246 -2.72 10.10 -2.09
CA GLN A 246 -3.52 9.99 -3.31
C GLN A 246 -4.13 8.61 -3.39
N LEU A 247 -5.45 8.52 -3.49
CA LEU A 247 -6.17 7.25 -3.52
C LEU A 247 -7.26 7.28 -4.58
N ALA A 248 -7.16 6.37 -5.54
CA ALA A 248 -8.22 6.10 -6.50
C ALA A 248 -8.62 4.62 -6.40
N ALA A 249 -9.93 4.35 -6.35
CA ALA A 249 -10.50 3.01 -6.36
C ALA A 249 -11.95 3.06 -6.84
N ASN A 250 -12.53 1.92 -7.23
CA ASN A 250 -13.98 1.87 -7.40
C ASN A 250 -14.66 1.78 -6.03
N THR A 251 -14.27 0.83 -5.18
CA THR A 251 -14.80 0.70 -3.82
C THR A 251 -13.69 0.75 -2.78
N LEU A 252 -14.02 1.33 -1.62
CA LEU A 252 -13.13 1.42 -0.47
C LEU A 252 -13.86 0.96 0.79
N SER A 253 -13.31 -0.06 1.44
CA SER A 253 -13.72 -0.48 2.79
C SER A 253 -12.65 -0.08 3.79
N ASN A 254 -12.98 0.85 4.70
CA ASN A 254 -12.15 1.26 5.82
C ASN A 254 -12.86 0.97 7.16
N ASN A 255 -13.71 -0.06 7.21
CA ASN A 255 -14.46 -0.42 8.40
C ASN A 255 -13.49 -0.75 9.55
N GLY A 256 -13.55 0.03 10.64
CA GLY A 256 -12.61 -0.09 11.77
C GLY A 256 -11.15 0.26 11.43
N GLY A 257 -10.83 0.54 10.19
CA GLY A 257 -9.46 0.84 9.73
C GLY A 257 -9.09 2.32 9.84
N LYS A 258 -7.86 2.63 9.43
CA LYS A 258 -7.31 3.99 9.47
C LYS A 258 -6.69 4.36 8.14
N LEU A 259 -7.09 5.50 7.58
CA LEU A 259 -6.46 6.16 6.44
C LEU A 259 -5.92 7.49 6.94
N ARG A 260 -4.60 7.68 6.87
CA ARG A 260 -3.94 8.84 7.45
C ARG A 260 -2.99 9.49 6.46
N ALA A 261 -3.04 10.80 6.35
CA ALA A 261 -2.03 11.65 5.72
C ALA A 261 -1.60 12.71 6.74
N LEU A 262 -0.35 12.66 7.18
CA LEU A 262 0.13 13.46 8.32
C LEU A 262 0.77 14.79 7.89
N GLY A 263 1.02 14.98 6.57
CA GLY A 263 1.65 16.15 6.00
C GLY A 263 0.80 17.43 6.10
N GLY A 264 1.43 18.58 5.92
CA GLY A 264 0.86 19.88 6.23
C GLY A 264 0.53 20.80 5.06
N GLU A 265 1.15 20.71 3.87
CA GLU A 265 1.00 21.75 2.83
C GLU A 265 0.36 21.28 1.53
N GLY A 266 0.36 20.04 1.20
CA GLY A 266 -0.15 19.51 -0.08
C GLY A 266 -1.67 19.31 -0.12
N GLU A 267 -2.10 18.51 -1.06
CA GLU A 267 -3.50 18.05 -1.19
C GLU A 267 -3.54 16.52 -1.13
N SER A 268 -4.31 15.98 -0.22
CA SER A 268 -4.74 14.59 -0.26
C SER A 268 -6.05 14.46 -1.02
N ARG A 269 -6.15 13.44 -1.88
CA ARG A 269 -7.30 13.27 -2.75
C ARG A 269 -7.78 11.82 -2.77
N PHE A 270 -9.05 11.62 -2.51
CA PHE A 270 -9.71 10.32 -2.64
C PHE A 270 -10.74 10.39 -3.76
N VAL A 271 -10.58 9.57 -4.80
CA VAL A 271 -11.47 9.48 -5.95
C VAL A 271 -12.05 8.07 -6.04
N LEU A 272 -13.32 7.94 -5.70
CA LEU A 272 -13.98 6.64 -5.60
C LEU A 272 -15.16 6.57 -6.57
N GLY A 273 -15.13 5.60 -7.48
CA GLY A 273 -16.17 5.40 -8.48
C GLY A 273 -17.47 4.78 -7.94
N GLY A 274 -17.44 4.25 -6.72
CA GLY A 274 -18.56 3.56 -6.07
C GLY A 274 -18.63 3.87 -4.58
N LEU A 275 -18.82 2.85 -3.76
CA LEU A 275 -19.04 2.98 -2.32
C LEU A 275 -17.74 3.19 -1.53
N PHE A 276 -17.76 4.18 -0.65
CA PHE A 276 -16.83 4.33 0.46
C PHE A 276 -17.49 3.91 1.79
N ASN A 277 -17.03 2.86 2.39
CA ASN A 277 -17.44 2.44 3.73
C ASN A 277 -16.36 2.80 4.74
N ASN A 278 -16.65 3.76 5.64
CA ASN A 278 -15.81 4.19 6.76
C ASN A 278 -16.50 3.92 8.11
N ASP A 279 -17.37 2.92 8.20
CA ASP A 279 -18.08 2.62 9.44
C ASP A 279 -17.11 2.26 10.55
N ALA A 280 -17.23 2.91 11.71
CA ALA A 280 -16.29 2.82 12.83
C ALA A 280 -14.81 3.10 12.45
N GLY A 281 -14.53 3.55 11.22
CA GLY A 281 -13.19 3.84 10.72
C GLY A 281 -12.76 5.29 10.97
N LEU A 282 -11.49 5.56 10.73
CA LEU A 282 -10.88 6.87 10.85
C LEU A 282 -10.23 7.27 9.52
N VAL A 283 -10.60 8.43 9.01
CA VAL A 283 -9.84 9.18 8.00
C VAL A 283 -9.28 10.41 8.68
N GLU A 284 -7.97 10.57 8.70
CA GLU A 284 -7.29 11.71 9.31
C GLU A 284 -6.31 12.33 8.31
N ILE A 285 -6.60 13.53 7.86
CA ILE A 285 -5.85 14.22 6.81
C ILE A 285 -5.27 15.52 7.38
N GLY A 286 -3.93 15.59 7.42
CA GLY A 286 -3.16 16.75 7.79
C GLY A 286 -2.80 17.67 6.63
N SER A 287 -2.90 17.20 5.37
CA SER A 287 -2.64 18.01 4.17
C SER A 287 -3.41 19.32 4.20
N GLY A 288 -2.85 20.38 3.61
CA GLY A 288 -3.50 21.70 3.55
C GLY A 288 -4.91 21.62 2.97
N ALA A 289 -5.09 20.89 1.87
CA ALA A 289 -6.39 20.62 1.25
C ALA A 289 -6.71 19.11 1.26
N PHE A 290 -8.01 18.81 1.31
CA PHE A 290 -8.53 17.45 1.17
C PHE A 290 -9.73 17.43 0.24
N ALA A 291 -9.69 16.57 -0.77
CA ALA A 291 -10.81 16.33 -1.67
C ALA A 291 -11.27 14.87 -1.58
N LEU A 292 -12.55 14.66 -1.35
CA LEU A 292 -13.21 13.35 -1.30
C LEU A 292 -14.37 13.32 -2.30
N SER A 293 -14.25 12.46 -3.30
CA SER A 293 -15.30 12.17 -4.29
C SER A 293 -15.69 10.69 -4.19
N SER A 294 -16.98 10.41 -4.07
CA SER A 294 -17.51 9.04 -3.96
C SER A 294 -18.99 9.03 -4.34
N VAL A 295 -19.44 7.98 -5.02
CA VAL A 295 -20.85 7.82 -5.40
C VAL A 295 -21.73 7.49 -4.18
N GLY A 296 -21.22 6.74 -3.23
CA GLY A 296 -21.90 6.42 -1.98
C GLY A 296 -20.93 6.46 -0.80
N LEU A 297 -21.41 6.91 0.36
CA LEU A 297 -20.60 7.03 1.58
C LEU A 297 -21.39 6.51 2.79
N SER A 298 -20.79 5.56 3.51
CA SER A 298 -21.22 5.17 4.86
C SER A 298 -20.12 5.52 5.86
N ASN A 299 -20.48 6.21 6.95
CA ASN A 299 -19.55 6.64 8.00
C ASN A 299 -20.17 6.44 9.40
N LEU A 300 -20.99 5.40 9.58
CA LEU A 300 -21.70 5.14 10.84
C LEU A 300 -20.71 4.85 11.97
N GLY A 301 -20.71 5.70 13.00
CA GLY A 301 -19.72 5.61 14.08
C GLY A 301 -18.28 5.96 13.67
N GLY A 302 -18.07 6.29 12.40
CA GLY A 302 -16.75 6.66 11.87
C GLY A 302 -16.47 8.17 11.96
N THR A 303 -15.24 8.53 11.65
CA THR A 303 -14.79 9.93 11.64
C THR A 303 -13.96 10.21 10.40
N VAL A 304 -14.30 11.29 9.71
CA VAL A 304 -13.49 11.93 8.66
C VAL A 304 -13.02 13.26 9.21
N ARG A 305 -11.72 13.40 9.44
CA ARG A 305 -11.09 14.59 10.04
C ARG A 305 -10.05 15.18 9.11
N HIS A 306 -10.19 16.44 8.77
CA HIS A 306 -9.22 17.24 8.05
C HIS A 306 -8.73 18.36 8.96
N VAL A 307 -7.42 18.37 9.24
CA VAL A 307 -6.82 19.38 10.12
C VAL A 307 -6.12 20.50 9.35
N GLY A 308 -6.00 20.39 8.02
CA GLY A 308 -5.56 21.49 7.15
C GLY A 308 -6.58 22.62 7.10
N ASP A 309 -6.15 23.78 6.66
CA ASP A 309 -6.93 25.01 6.68
C ASP A 309 -7.27 25.58 5.28
N GLN A 310 -6.79 24.91 4.21
CA GLN A 310 -6.96 25.45 2.86
C GLN A 310 -8.28 25.08 2.22
N GLY A 311 -8.79 23.90 2.40
CA GLY A 311 -10.08 23.52 1.84
C GLY A 311 -10.43 22.06 2.10
N PHE A 312 -11.71 21.83 2.31
CA PHE A 312 -12.27 20.50 2.41
C PHE A 312 -13.42 20.37 1.41
N ALA A 313 -13.15 19.72 0.27
CA ALA A 313 -14.13 19.47 -0.77
C ALA A 313 -14.67 18.04 -0.63
N ILE A 314 -15.97 17.93 -0.36
CA ILE A 314 -16.70 16.67 -0.38
C ILE A 314 -17.65 16.69 -1.56
N ASP A 315 -17.60 15.68 -2.41
CA ASP A 315 -18.65 15.46 -3.41
C ASP A 315 -19.90 14.90 -2.71
N LEU A 316 -20.91 15.75 -2.65
CA LEU A 316 -22.04 15.60 -1.74
C LEU A 316 -23.17 14.72 -2.26
N THR A 317 -23.11 14.23 -3.50
CA THR A 317 -24.07 13.23 -3.97
C THR A 317 -24.04 11.97 -3.08
N ALA A 318 -22.93 11.78 -2.35
CA ALA A 318 -22.68 10.66 -1.45
C ALA A 318 -23.08 10.89 0.02
N LEU A 319 -23.26 12.16 0.46
CA LEU A 319 -23.50 12.46 1.89
C LEU A 319 -24.92 12.16 2.39
N GLY A 320 -25.84 11.73 1.52
CA GLY A 320 -27.27 11.60 1.83
C GLY A 320 -27.57 10.92 3.18
N GLN A 321 -26.87 9.83 3.52
CA GLN A 321 -27.06 9.12 4.79
C GLN A 321 -25.74 8.58 5.36
N ALA A 322 -24.66 9.35 5.22
CA ALA A 322 -23.33 8.90 5.63
C ALA A 322 -23.25 8.59 7.13
N GLY A 323 -23.83 9.41 7.97
CA GLY A 323 -23.71 9.31 9.42
C GLY A 323 -22.32 9.70 9.94
N GLY A 324 -22.07 9.46 11.23
CA GLY A 324 -20.79 9.72 11.87
C GLY A 324 -20.38 11.20 11.90
N ARG A 325 -19.06 11.45 11.89
CA ARG A 325 -18.50 12.78 12.08
C ARG A 325 -17.63 13.21 10.93
N PHE A 326 -17.83 14.45 10.46
CA PHE A 326 -16.97 15.14 9.50
C PHE A 326 -16.46 16.43 10.16
N ILE A 327 -15.14 16.58 10.25
CA ILE A 327 -14.50 17.68 10.96
C ILE A 327 -13.42 18.28 10.07
N THR A 328 -13.46 19.59 9.87
CA THR A 328 -12.37 20.31 9.19
C THR A 328 -12.06 21.64 9.87
N ASN A 329 -10.78 22.05 9.82
CA ASN A 329 -10.36 23.41 10.20
C ASN A 329 -10.53 24.41 9.05
N GLY A 330 -10.93 23.94 7.85
CA GLY A 330 -11.21 24.78 6.70
C GLY A 330 -12.67 25.22 6.61
N ALA A 331 -12.99 25.99 5.57
CA ALA A 331 -14.36 26.31 5.19
C ALA A 331 -14.96 25.15 4.39
N VAL A 332 -16.29 25.00 4.50
CA VAL A 332 -17.05 24.02 3.72
C VAL A 332 -18.18 24.74 3.00
N ASP A 333 -18.21 24.57 1.68
CA ASP A 333 -19.27 25.05 0.81
C ASP A 333 -20.12 23.86 0.35
N LEU A 334 -21.42 23.87 0.69
CA LEU A 334 -22.36 22.80 0.36
C LEU A 334 -23.46 23.36 -0.57
N SER A 335 -23.66 22.67 -1.71
CA SER A 335 -24.73 23.00 -2.63
C SER A 335 -25.45 21.73 -3.09
N LEU A 336 -26.71 21.55 -2.66
CA LEU A 336 -27.55 20.38 -2.98
C LEU A 336 -29.00 20.79 -3.18
N ASP A 337 -29.78 19.99 -3.92
CA ASP A 337 -31.20 20.15 -3.99
C ASP A 337 -31.92 19.60 -2.74
N GLU A 338 -31.59 18.38 -2.35
CA GLU A 338 -32.13 17.71 -1.16
C GLU A 338 -31.04 17.06 -0.33
N TRP A 339 -31.11 17.13 0.98
CA TRP A 339 -30.23 16.45 1.91
C TRP A 339 -30.98 15.97 3.16
N SER A 340 -30.85 14.66 3.43
CA SER A 340 -31.24 14.06 4.71
C SER A 340 -29.98 13.89 5.56
N ASN A 341 -29.82 14.77 6.56
CA ASN A 341 -28.59 14.79 7.37
C ASN A 341 -28.77 14.01 8.69
N ILE A 342 -28.03 12.89 8.81
CA ILE A 342 -27.85 12.15 10.05
C ILE A 342 -26.43 12.30 10.61
N SER A 343 -25.58 13.09 9.94
CA SER A 343 -24.16 13.27 10.26
C SER A 343 -23.91 14.51 11.11
N SER A 344 -22.80 14.52 11.85
CA SER A 344 -22.26 15.73 12.46
C SER A 344 -21.17 16.32 11.54
N LEU A 345 -21.43 17.51 11.01
CA LEU A 345 -20.48 18.28 10.20
C LEU A 345 -19.99 19.48 11.00
N GLN A 346 -18.67 19.57 11.22
CA GLN A 346 -18.01 20.67 11.91
C GLN A 346 -16.95 21.30 11.02
N ALA A 347 -16.98 22.61 10.86
CA ALA A 347 -16.04 23.36 10.03
C ALA A 347 -15.66 24.68 10.68
N LYS A 348 -14.67 25.39 10.10
CA LYS A 348 -14.40 26.77 10.47
C LYS A 348 -15.57 27.66 10.07
N THR A 349 -16.02 27.53 8.82
CA THR A 349 -17.17 28.26 8.26
C THR A 349 -18.03 27.29 7.45
N LEU A 350 -19.34 27.40 7.54
CA LEU A 350 -20.28 26.66 6.72
C LEU A 350 -21.08 27.59 5.82
N ASN A 351 -20.96 27.43 4.52
CA ASN A 351 -21.80 28.07 3.50
C ASN A 351 -22.68 27.01 2.85
N ILE A 352 -23.97 27.06 3.11
CA ILE A 352 -24.90 25.99 2.77
C ILE A 352 -26.00 26.52 1.84
N SER A 353 -26.11 25.97 0.64
CA SER A 353 -27.17 26.20 -0.31
C SER A 353 -27.92 24.89 -0.56
N ILE A 354 -28.97 24.64 0.22
CA ILE A 354 -29.75 23.40 0.15
C ILE A 354 -31.23 23.75 0.09
N ASN A 355 -31.92 23.39 -1.03
CA ASN A 355 -33.32 23.70 -1.18
C ASN A 355 -34.18 22.99 -0.12
N ARG A 356 -33.98 21.67 0.05
CA ARG A 356 -34.70 20.89 1.06
C ARG A 356 -33.78 20.15 1.98
N LEU A 357 -33.73 20.52 3.24
CA LEU A 357 -32.99 19.84 4.30
C LEU A 357 -33.95 19.15 5.27
N THR A 358 -33.73 17.86 5.52
CA THR A 358 -34.30 17.15 6.67
C THR A 358 -33.14 16.72 7.58
N GLN A 359 -33.02 17.35 8.73
CA GLN A 359 -32.00 17.06 9.71
C GLN A 359 -32.56 16.24 10.86
N SER A 360 -32.03 15.01 11.06
CA SER A 360 -32.45 14.14 12.15
C SER A 360 -31.99 14.67 13.52
N ALA A 361 -32.46 14.05 14.60
CA ALA A 361 -32.02 14.37 15.96
C ALA A 361 -30.51 14.12 16.22
N THR A 362 -29.87 13.25 15.42
CA THR A 362 -28.44 13.01 15.48
C THR A 362 -27.63 13.92 14.56
N GLY A 363 -28.30 14.61 13.62
CA GLY A 363 -27.65 15.52 12.68
C GLY A 363 -27.17 16.81 13.38
N ALA A 364 -25.99 17.29 12.96
CA ALA A 364 -25.46 18.54 13.47
C ALA A 364 -24.71 19.30 12.38
N LEU A 365 -24.91 20.61 12.33
CA LEU A 365 -24.16 21.58 11.53
C LEU A 365 -23.48 22.55 12.50
N LEU A 366 -22.17 22.49 12.59
CA LEU A 366 -21.39 23.21 13.59
C LEU A 366 -20.32 24.06 12.90
N ALA A 367 -20.18 25.32 13.28
CA ALA A 367 -19.10 26.17 12.79
C ALA A 367 -18.49 27.04 13.88
N VAL A 368 -17.20 27.38 13.71
CA VAL A 368 -16.52 28.31 14.62
C VAL A 368 -16.85 29.75 14.25
N ASP A 369 -16.58 30.16 13.01
CA ASP A 369 -16.66 31.58 12.60
C ASP A 369 -18.06 31.98 12.15
N GLY A 370 -18.86 31.06 11.61
CA GLY A 370 -20.21 31.36 11.18
C GLY A 370 -20.84 30.34 10.24
N ILE A 371 -22.17 30.41 10.15
CA ILE A 371 -22.99 29.61 9.25
C ILE A 371 -23.88 30.54 8.43
N THR A 372 -23.73 30.45 7.10
CA THR A 372 -24.60 31.16 6.17
C THR A 372 -25.34 30.15 5.32
N THR A 373 -26.68 30.26 5.28
CA THR A 373 -27.50 29.30 4.54
C THR A 373 -28.46 29.97 3.61
N SER A 374 -28.81 29.29 2.52
CA SER A 374 -29.90 29.59 1.64
C SER A 374 -30.62 28.31 1.21
N GLY A 375 -31.94 28.40 1.01
CA GLY A 375 -32.75 27.27 0.59
C GLY A 375 -34.22 27.57 0.46
N GLU A 376 -35.02 26.54 0.34
CA GLU A 376 -36.47 26.63 0.23
C GLU A 376 -37.13 26.19 1.54
N ARG A 377 -36.97 24.93 1.93
CA ARG A 377 -37.64 24.35 3.09
C ARG A 377 -36.67 23.49 3.93
N TRP A 378 -36.59 23.82 5.22
CA TRP A 378 -35.76 23.09 6.16
C TRP A 378 -36.58 22.53 7.32
N GLU A 379 -36.39 21.25 7.60
CA GLU A 379 -36.92 20.55 8.78
C GLU A 379 -35.73 20.15 9.66
N ASN A 380 -35.59 20.76 10.83
CA ASN A 380 -34.48 20.53 11.74
C ASN A 380 -34.93 19.91 13.07
N HIS A 381 -34.52 18.69 13.32
CA HIS A 381 -34.66 18.02 14.63
C HIS A 381 -33.32 17.87 15.37
N GLY A 382 -32.20 18.28 14.77
CA GLY A 382 -30.88 18.22 15.31
C GLY A 382 -30.33 19.57 15.80
N ARG A 383 -29.05 19.83 15.51
CA ARG A 383 -28.37 21.05 15.99
C ARG A 383 -27.78 21.85 14.84
N ILE A 384 -27.96 23.15 14.87
CA ILE A 384 -27.30 24.14 14.00
C ILE A 384 -26.69 25.17 14.94
N GLU A 385 -25.38 25.14 15.13
CA GLU A 385 -24.71 25.94 16.17
C GLU A 385 -23.40 26.54 15.64
N THR A 386 -23.17 27.81 16.06
CA THR A 386 -21.91 28.50 15.73
C THR A 386 -21.48 29.43 16.86
N ASP A 387 -20.14 29.58 17.02
CA ASP A 387 -19.57 30.61 17.88
C ASP A 387 -19.69 32.01 17.21
N GLY A 388 -19.78 32.07 15.89
CA GLY A 388 -20.00 33.29 15.13
C GLY A 388 -21.49 33.61 14.87
N ALA A 389 -21.78 34.19 13.70
CA ALA A 389 -23.10 34.50 13.27
C ALA A 389 -23.79 33.34 12.54
N LEU A 390 -25.10 33.19 12.73
CA LEU A 390 -25.95 32.22 12.03
C LEU A 390 -26.98 32.99 11.19
N HIS A 391 -26.87 32.91 9.86
CA HIS A 391 -27.82 33.50 8.93
C HIS A 391 -28.54 32.40 8.15
N LEU A 392 -29.82 32.19 8.46
CA LEU A 392 -30.70 31.24 7.79
C LEU A 392 -31.66 32.00 6.89
N THR A 393 -31.59 31.78 5.56
CA THR A 393 -32.47 32.42 4.59
C THR A 393 -33.20 31.37 3.75
N LEU A 394 -34.51 31.23 3.97
CA LEU A 394 -35.36 30.27 3.29
C LEU A 394 -36.49 30.99 2.53
N SER A 395 -36.77 30.52 1.31
CA SER A 395 -37.84 31.10 0.51
C SER A 395 -39.23 30.58 0.90
N ASP A 396 -39.34 29.48 1.65
CA ASP A 396 -40.66 28.94 2.09
C ASP A 396 -40.68 28.74 3.61
N ALA A 397 -40.21 27.61 4.16
CA ALA A 397 -40.51 27.29 5.55
C ALA A 397 -39.30 26.74 6.31
N TYR A 398 -39.24 27.10 7.60
CA TYR A 398 -38.43 26.41 8.61
C TYR A 398 -39.36 25.71 9.61
N THR A 399 -39.11 24.41 9.86
CA THR A 399 -39.89 23.59 10.81
C THR A 399 -38.97 22.73 11.67
N GLY A 400 -39.49 22.27 12.81
CA GLY A 400 -38.83 21.29 13.66
C GLY A 400 -38.51 21.83 15.06
N ASN A 401 -38.14 20.90 15.95
CA ASN A 401 -37.83 21.17 17.35
C ASN A 401 -36.31 21.13 17.64
N GLY A 402 -35.51 21.15 16.61
CA GLY A 402 -34.05 21.18 16.73
C GLY A 402 -33.54 22.53 17.26
N LYS A 403 -32.27 22.51 17.66
CA LYS A 403 -31.62 23.67 18.27
C LYS A 403 -31.00 24.58 17.22
N LEU A 404 -31.22 25.88 17.31
CA LEU A 404 -30.50 26.95 16.64
C LEU A 404 -29.75 27.76 17.70
N LEU A 405 -28.44 27.91 17.55
CA LEU A 405 -27.58 28.68 18.47
C LEU A 405 -26.51 29.43 17.71
N ALA A 406 -26.41 30.73 17.99
CA ALA A 406 -25.31 31.59 17.59
C ALA A 406 -24.82 32.33 18.82
N GLN A 407 -23.52 32.52 19.00
CA GLN A 407 -22.99 33.31 20.08
C GLN A 407 -22.93 34.83 19.72
N SER A 408 -22.91 35.12 18.42
CA SER A 408 -22.86 36.49 17.93
C SER A 408 -24.28 36.99 17.50
N ASP A 409 -24.67 36.70 16.27
CA ASP A 409 -25.94 37.13 15.69
C ASP A 409 -26.69 35.93 15.12
N LEU A 410 -28.00 35.89 15.34
CA LEU A 410 -28.90 34.86 14.79
C LEU A 410 -30.00 35.51 13.98
N SER A 411 -30.06 35.23 12.70
CA SER A 411 -31.15 35.63 11.83
C SER A 411 -31.77 34.42 11.14
N LEU A 412 -33.11 34.34 11.20
CA LEU A 412 -33.92 33.38 10.45
C LEU A 412 -34.91 34.14 9.62
N THR A 413 -34.82 34.03 8.29
CA THR A 413 -35.75 34.60 7.33
C THR A 413 -36.45 33.46 6.61
N ALA A 414 -37.76 33.38 6.69
CA ALA A 414 -38.62 32.41 6.00
C ALA A 414 -40.02 32.95 5.85
N ASN A 415 -40.82 32.43 4.91
CA ASN A 415 -42.25 32.78 4.83
C ASN A 415 -43.04 32.26 6.05
N SER A 416 -42.65 31.12 6.58
CA SER A 416 -43.20 30.57 7.83
C SER A 416 -42.06 29.91 8.66
N ALA A 417 -42.20 30.02 9.99
CA ALA A 417 -41.28 29.37 10.93
C ALA A 417 -42.11 28.73 12.06
N ASP A 418 -41.91 27.40 12.23
CA ASP A 418 -42.41 26.62 13.37
C ASP A 418 -41.21 26.02 14.09
N LEU A 419 -40.92 26.57 15.27
CA LEU A 419 -39.76 26.18 16.09
C LEU A 419 -40.06 25.02 17.03
N GLY A 420 -41.26 24.40 16.92
CA GLY A 420 -41.71 23.36 17.82
C GLY A 420 -41.98 23.89 19.24
N SER A 421 -42.91 23.31 19.91
CA SER A 421 -43.23 23.62 21.32
C SER A 421 -42.76 22.51 22.25
#